data_cc6bbce499c8cf92f3c8b7a2118435af
#
_entry.id   cc6bbce499c8cf92f3c8b7a2118435af
#
_cell.length_a   1.000
_cell.length_b   1.000
_cell.length_c   1.000
_cell.angle_alpha   90.00
_cell.angle_beta   90.00
_cell.angle_gamma   90.00
#
_symmetry.space_group_name_H-M   'P 1'
#
loop_
_entity.id
_entity.type
_entity.pdbx_description
1 polymer ?
#
loop_
_entity_poly.entity_id
_entity_poly.type
_entity_poly.pdbx_seq_one_letter_code
_entity_poly.pdbx_strand_id
1 'polypeptide(L)'
;MLNKNCKVEFELNDRELLIFIKGEIDHYSAVLVRGEIDAKIAEVRPKVAILVLSGIDFMDSSGIGLVMGRYARMQNVGGTLVVRDPSERVERILRLAGIERIVKIEKGDKDDEK
;
A
#
# COMPACT_ATOMS: atom_id res chain seq x y z
N MET A 1 -18.71 -13.11 4.14
CA MET A 1 -18.42 -13.39 2.80
C MET A 1 -17.11 -12.89 2.36
N LEU A 2 -16.40 -13.69 1.66
CA LEU A 2 -15.10 -13.34 1.27
C LEU A 2 -15.10 -12.30 0.22
N ASN A 3 -14.15 -11.38 0.30
CA ASN A 3 -13.97 -10.41 -0.74
C ASN A 3 -13.01 -10.97 -1.75
N LYS A 4 -13.51 -11.47 -2.84
CA LYS A 4 -12.67 -12.03 -3.85
C LYS A 4 -12.09 -11.00 -4.74
N ASN A 5 -12.49 -9.74 -4.60
CA ASN A 5 -12.03 -8.69 -5.48
C ASN A 5 -10.75 -8.04 -5.02
N CYS A 6 -10.21 -8.47 -3.91
CA CYS A 6 -8.99 -7.85 -3.41
C CYS A 6 -8.11 -8.89 -2.74
N LYS A 7 -6.82 -8.86 -3.06
CA LYS A 7 -5.86 -9.76 -2.47
C LYS A 7 -4.64 -8.99 -2.04
N VAL A 8 -3.94 -9.48 -1.04
CA VAL A 8 -2.68 -8.89 -0.64
C VAL A 8 -1.64 -9.99 -0.56
N GLU A 9 -0.45 -9.72 -1.08
CA GLU A 9 0.67 -10.65 -1.04
C GLU A 9 1.87 -9.90 -0.51
N PHE A 10 2.78 -10.63 0.12
CA PHE A 10 3.92 -10.00 0.76
C PHE A 10 5.21 -10.62 0.26
N GLU A 11 6.25 -9.79 0.25
CA GLU A 11 7.58 -10.26 -0.06
C GLU A 11 8.54 -9.51 0.84
N LEU A 12 9.36 -10.22 1.61
CA LEU A 12 10.28 -9.56 2.51
C LEU A 12 11.69 -9.71 1.98
N ASN A 13 12.33 -8.59 1.68
CA ASN A 13 13.69 -8.56 1.19
C ASN A 13 14.51 -7.76 2.16
N ASP A 14 15.33 -8.45 2.92
CA ASP A 14 16.16 -7.80 3.92
C ASP A 14 15.23 -7.11 4.90
N ARG A 15 15.24 -5.79 4.98
CA ARG A 15 14.39 -5.07 5.90
C ARG A 15 13.27 -4.34 5.20
N GLU A 16 13.03 -4.65 3.94
CA GLU A 16 11.97 -4.04 3.18
C GLU A 16 10.83 -5.03 2.99
N LEU A 17 9.64 -4.61 3.35
CA LEU A 17 8.46 -5.44 3.15
C LEU A 17 7.68 -4.89 1.97
N LEU A 18 7.59 -5.67 0.90
CA LEU A 18 6.77 -5.30 -0.23
C LEU A 18 5.39 -5.85 -0.02
N ILE A 19 4.39 -5.01 -0.20
CA ILE A 19 3.00 -5.35 0.03
C ILE A 19 2.27 -5.13 -1.29
N PHE A 20 1.91 -6.23 -1.95
CA PHE A 20 1.26 -6.15 -3.26
C PHE A 20 -0.23 -6.26 -3.04
N ILE A 21 -0.96 -5.21 -3.41
CA ILE A 21 -2.41 -5.21 -3.28
C ILE A 21 -3.00 -5.24 -4.68
N LYS A 22 -3.86 -6.22 -4.94
CA LYS A 22 -4.43 -6.42 -6.25
C LYS A 22 -5.94 -6.43 -6.16
N GLY A 23 -6.57 -5.83 -7.14
CA GLY A 23 -8.03 -5.85 -7.24
C GLY A 23 -8.64 -4.52 -6.92
N GLU A 24 -9.72 -4.53 -6.18
CA GLU A 24 -10.50 -3.32 -5.91
C GLU A 24 -10.46 -2.96 -4.45
N ILE A 25 -10.21 -1.69 -4.17
CA ILE A 25 -10.19 -1.19 -2.80
C ILE A 25 -11.44 -0.36 -2.57
N ASP A 26 -12.35 -0.92 -1.81
CA ASP A 26 -13.54 -0.20 -1.38
C ASP A 26 -13.61 -0.31 0.14
N HIS A 27 -14.71 0.13 0.72
CA HIS A 27 -14.84 0.15 2.17
C HIS A 27 -14.65 -1.25 2.77
N TYR A 28 -15.20 -2.26 2.13
CA TYR A 28 -15.12 -3.61 2.64
C TYR A 28 -13.72 -4.18 2.55
N SER A 29 -13.12 -4.11 1.36
CA SER A 29 -11.82 -4.70 1.15
C SER A 29 -10.75 -3.97 1.94
N ALA A 30 -10.91 -2.66 2.13
CA ALA A 30 -9.93 -1.90 2.90
C ALA A 30 -9.83 -2.43 4.33
N VAL A 31 -10.96 -2.81 4.93
CA VAL A 31 -10.94 -3.34 6.29
C VAL A 31 -10.19 -4.66 6.35
N LEU A 32 -10.46 -5.54 5.39
CA LEU A 32 -9.82 -6.85 5.38
C LEU A 32 -8.32 -6.74 5.10
N VAL A 33 -7.96 -5.96 4.12
CA VAL A 33 -6.56 -5.81 3.74
C VAL A 33 -5.78 -5.15 4.85
N ARG A 34 -6.39 -4.17 5.51
CA ARG A 34 -5.73 -3.50 6.62
C ARG A 34 -5.31 -4.48 7.70
N GLY A 35 -6.20 -5.41 8.06
CA GLY A 35 -5.88 -6.38 9.09
C GLY A 35 -4.70 -7.25 8.72
N GLU A 36 -4.67 -7.70 7.47
CA GLU A 36 -3.57 -8.56 7.03
C GLU A 36 -2.25 -7.79 7.00
N ILE A 37 -2.28 -6.56 6.54
CA ILE A 37 -1.05 -5.77 6.46
C ILE A 37 -0.53 -5.45 7.86
N ASP A 38 -1.43 -5.06 8.76
CA ASP A 38 -1.01 -4.69 10.11
C ASP A 38 -0.41 -5.90 10.84
N ALA A 39 -0.98 -7.07 10.63
CA ALA A 39 -0.43 -8.27 11.26
C ALA A 39 0.97 -8.56 10.74
N LYS A 40 1.18 -8.37 9.43
CA LYS A 40 2.49 -8.64 8.85
C LYS A 40 3.52 -7.61 9.33
N ILE A 41 3.14 -6.35 9.42
CA ILE A 41 4.06 -5.32 9.91
C ILE A 41 4.45 -5.61 11.36
N ALA A 42 3.48 -6.03 12.17
CA ALA A 42 3.77 -6.34 13.56
C ALA A 42 4.72 -7.53 13.68
N GLU A 43 4.55 -8.47 12.75
CA GLU A 43 5.37 -9.68 12.79
C GLU A 43 6.81 -9.39 12.37
N VAL A 44 7.03 -8.68 11.27
CA VAL A 44 8.39 -8.53 10.75
C VAL A 44 9.03 -7.20 11.09
N ARG A 45 8.28 -6.21 11.51
CA ARG A 45 8.76 -4.89 11.89
C ARG A 45 9.80 -4.36 10.90
N PRO A 46 9.38 -4.13 9.66
CA PRO A 46 10.33 -3.75 8.62
C PRO A 46 10.79 -2.31 8.79
N LYS A 47 11.92 -1.99 8.18
CA LYS A 47 12.38 -0.63 8.16
C LYS A 47 11.62 0.19 7.12
N VAL A 48 11.25 -0.45 6.03
CA VAL A 48 10.51 0.20 4.97
C VAL A 48 9.39 -0.74 4.54
N ALA A 49 8.18 -0.22 4.44
CA ALA A 49 7.06 -0.96 3.88
C ALA A 49 6.71 -0.27 2.57
N ILE A 50 6.60 -1.05 1.51
CA ILE A 50 6.33 -0.52 0.18
C ILE A 50 5.01 -1.07 -0.28
N LEU A 51 4.01 -0.17 -0.42
CA LEU A 51 2.71 -0.56 -0.94
C LEU A 51 2.78 -0.50 -2.45
N VAL A 52 2.77 -1.66 -3.09
CA VAL A 52 2.83 -1.73 -4.55
C VAL A 52 1.39 -1.77 -5.04
N LEU A 53 0.98 -0.70 -5.69
CA LEU A 53 -0.42 -0.52 -6.05
C LEU A 53 -0.71 -0.73 -7.54
N SER A 54 0.27 -1.24 -8.27
CA SER A 54 0.09 -1.42 -9.71
C SER A 54 -1.01 -2.42 -10.07
N GLY A 55 -1.37 -3.30 -9.15
CA GLY A 55 -2.42 -4.28 -9.42
C GLY A 55 -3.81 -3.84 -9.04
N ILE A 56 -3.98 -2.57 -8.66
CA ILE A 56 -5.30 -2.10 -8.24
C ILE A 56 -6.08 -1.63 -9.44
N ASP A 57 -7.27 -2.22 -9.63
CA ASP A 57 -8.15 -1.86 -10.73
C ASP A 57 -9.09 -0.72 -10.37
N PHE A 58 -9.41 -0.58 -9.11
CA PHE A 58 -10.36 0.43 -8.66
C PHE A 58 -10.04 0.79 -7.22
N MET A 59 -10.13 2.06 -6.89
CA MET A 59 -9.93 2.50 -5.52
C MET A 59 -10.79 3.72 -5.27
N ASP A 60 -11.59 3.66 -4.21
CA ASP A 60 -12.33 4.84 -3.79
C ASP A 60 -11.60 5.47 -2.60
N SER A 61 -12.25 6.40 -1.93
CA SER A 61 -11.59 7.14 -0.86
C SER A 61 -11.19 6.25 0.32
N SER A 62 -11.70 5.03 0.40
CA SER A 62 -11.27 4.12 1.46
C SER A 62 -9.79 3.82 1.33
N GLY A 63 -9.24 3.90 0.11
CA GLY A 63 -7.83 3.68 -0.08
C GLY A 63 -6.97 4.74 0.57
N ILE A 64 -7.49 5.95 0.69
CA ILE A 64 -6.75 7.01 1.37
C ILE A 64 -6.55 6.64 2.82
N GLY A 65 -7.62 6.19 3.47
CA GLY A 65 -7.52 5.78 4.87
C GLY A 65 -6.60 4.58 5.03
N LEU A 66 -6.62 3.67 4.07
CA LEU A 66 -5.75 2.52 4.13
C LEU A 66 -4.28 2.96 4.13
N VAL A 67 -3.91 3.87 3.24
CA VAL A 67 -2.54 4.34 3.18
C VAL A 67 -2.16 5.13 4.42
N MET A 68 -3.05 6.02 4.87
CA MET A 68 -2.76 6.84 6.04
C MET A 68 -2.57 5.99 7.30
N GLY A 69 -3.39 4.97 7.47
CA GLY A 69 -3.28 4.10 8.62
C GLY A 69 -2.00 3.29 8.60
N ARG A 70 -1.58 2.85 7.41
CA ARG A 70 -0.32 2.10 7.31
C ARG A 70 0.86 3.02 7.56
N TYR A 71 0.74 4.28 7.16
CA TYR A 71 1.76 5.26 7.49
C TYR A 71 1.93 5.37 9.00
N ALA A 72 0.81 5.50 9.73
CA ALA A 72 0.87 5.61 11.18
C ALA A 72 1.46 4.35 11.81
N ARG A 73 1.10 3.18 11.27
CA ARG A 73 1.65 1.94 11.80
C ARG A 73 3.15 1.88 11.61
N MET A 74 3.63 2.31 10.46
CA MET A 74 5.06 2.26 10.22
C MET A 74 5.80 3.25 11.11
N GLN A 75 5.19 4.39 11.39
CA GLN A 75 5.79 5.34 12.31
C GLN A 75 5.96 4.68 13.69
N ASN A 76 4.98 3.92 14.11
CA ASN A 76 5.05 3.27 15.42
C ASN A 76 6.16 2.25 15.54
N VAL A 77 6.53 1.60 14.45
CA VAL A 77 7.63 0.65 14.51
C VAL A 77 8.94 1.28 14.07
N GLY A 78 8.95 2.60 13.88
CA GLY A 78 10.19 3.29 13.56
C GLY A 78 10.63 3.15 12.12
N GLY A 79 9.70 2.87 11.23
CA GLY A 79 10.03 2.69 9.83
C GLY A 79 9.37 3.71 8.94
N THR A 80 9.40 3.46 7.64
CA THR A 80 8.92 4.38 6.63
C THR A 80 7.97 3.65 5.69
N LEU A 81 6.99 4.38 5.17
CA LEU A 81 6.06 3.84 4.18
C LEU A 81 6.31 4.50 2.85
N VAL A 82 6.28 3.70 1.78
CA VAL A 82 6.44 4.20 0.42
C VAL A 82 5.30 3.60 -0.41
N VAL A 83 4.76 4.37 -1.34
CA VAL A 83 3.78 3.87 -2.30
C VAL A 83 4.48 3.74 -3.64
N ARG A 84 4.32 2.59 -4.29
CA ARG A 84 5.01 2.32 -5.55
C ARG A 84 4.03 1.98 -6.64
N ASP A 85 4.21 2.61 -7.79
CA ASP A 85 3.52 2.27 -9.04
C ASP A 85 2.00 2.36 -8.97
N PRO A 86 1.42 3.43 -8.42
CA PRO A 86 -0.02 3.57 -8.54
C PRO A 86 -0.34 3.89 -10.00
N SER A 87 -1.51 3.47 -10.48
CA SER A 87 -1.97 3.89 -11.78
C SER A 87 -2.19 5.41 -11.76
N GLU A 88 -2.37 5.99 -12.93
CA GLU A 88 -2.64 7.43 -12.96
C GLU A 88 -3.85 7.81 -12.15
N ARG A 89 -4.90 6.99 -12.24
CA ARG A 89 -6.11 7.28 -11.50
C ARG A 89 -5.88 7.20 -9.99
N VAL A 90 -5.22 6.15 -9.54
CA VAL A 90 -4.96 5.97 -8.12
C VAL A 90 -4.03 7.07 -7.62
N GLU A 91 -3.01 7.39 -8.41
CA GLU A 91 -2.09 8.43 -8.01
C GLU A 91 -2.81 9.77 -7.86
N ARG A 92 -3.75 10.07 -8.75
CA ARG A 92 -4.49 11.31 -8.65
C ARG A 92 -5.30 11.38 -7.36
N ILE A 93 -5.94 10.28 -6.99
CA ILE A 93 -6.70 10.23 -5.75
C ILE A 93 -5.78 10.51 -4.56
N LEU A 94 -4.61 9.89 -4.54
CA LEU A 94 -3.67 10.08 -3.44
C LEU A 94 -3.15 11.51 -3.39
N ARG A 95 -2.83 12.10 -4.54
CA ARG A 95 -2.30 13.45 -4.55
C ARG A 95 -3.35 14.49 -4.18
N LEU A 96 -4.58 14.27 -4.60
CA LEU A 96 -5.64 15.20 -4.22
C LEU A 96 -5.88 15.18 -2.71
N ALA A 97 -5.60 14.05 -2.08
CA ALA A 97 -5.72 13.95 -0.63
C ALA A 97 -4.47 14.41 0.10
N GLY A 98 -3.43 14.81 -0.62
CA GLY A 98 -2.22 15.30 0.01
C GLY A 98 -1.28 14.22 0.50
N ILE A 99 -1.48 12.99 0.07
CA ILE A 99 -0.68 11.87 0.55
C ILE A 99 0.81 12.06 0.22
N GLU A 100 1.10 12.67 -0.93
CA GLU A 100 2.51 12.80 -1.33
C GLU A 100 3.28 13.72 -0.38
N ARG A 101 2.59 14.43 0.51
CA ARG A 101 3.28 15.28 1.45
C ARG A 101 3.87 14.50 2.61
N ILE A 102 3.38 13.30 2.85
CA ILE A 102 3.88 12.51 3.97
C ILE A 102 4.41 11.15 3.54
N VAL A 103 4.04 10.69 2.34
CA VAL A 103 4.46 9.37 1.87
C VAL A 103 5.05 9.56 0.49
N LYS A 104 6.21 8.97 0.25
CA LYS A 104 6.82 9.05 -1.07
C LYS A 104 6.04 8.19 -2.04
N ILE A 105 5.74 8.74 -3.20
CA ILE A 105 5.11 8.00 -4.27
C ILE A 105 6.14 7.86 -5.36
N GLU A 106 6.50 6.64 -5.70
CA GLU A 106 7.59 6.41 -6.64
C GLU A 106 7.18 5.40 -7.69
N LYS A 107 7.95 5.32 -8.76
CA LYS A 107 7.77 4.31 -9.77
C LYS A 107 8.82 3.25 -9.57
N GLY A 108 8.47 2.02 -9.90
CA GLY A 108 9.44 0.94 -9.79
C GLY A 108 10.44 1.05 -10.90
N ASP A 109 11.27 0.01 -11.02
CA ASP A 109 12.33 0.02 -11.96
C ASP A 109 11.99 -0.51 -13.28
N LYS A 110 10.74 -0.67 -13.60
CA LYS A 110 10.41 -1.30 -14.82
C LYS A 110 10.91 -0.54 -16.00
N ASP A 111 11.15 0.70 -15.86
CA ASP A 111 11.65 1.41 -16.96
C ASP A 111 13.05 1.06 -17.24
N ASP A 112 13.70 0.37 -16.40
CA ASP A 112 15.01 -0.06 -16.67
C ASP A 112 15.04 -1.13 -17.62
N GLU A 113 13.95 -1.70 -17.92
CA GLU A 113 13.96 -2.77 -18.76
C GLU A 113 13.98 -2.40 -20.12
N LYS A 114 14.05 -1.28 -20.44
CA LYS A 114 14.06 -1.00 -21.78
C LYS A 114 15.24 -0.93 -22.40
#